data_79db0392417a37a892fbaa5c4fff60c9
#
_entry.id   79db0392417a37a892fbaa5c4fff60c9
#
_cell.length_a   1.000
_cell.length_b   1.000
_cell.length_c   1.000
_cell.angle_alpha   90.00
_cell.angle_beta   90.00
_cell.angle_gamma   90.00
#
_symmetry.space_group_name_H-M   'P 1'
#
loop_
_entity.id
_entity.type
_entity.pdbx_description
1 polymer ?
#
loop_
_entity_poly.entity_id
_entity_poly.type
_entity_poly.pdbx_seq_one_letter_code
_entity_poly.pdbx_strand_id
1 'polypeptide(L)'
;WLRRTGLAAAVAAHGRAGGPVLGICGGYQMLGRRIVDDVESGVGEVAGLGLLDLEVGFDQRKQLRRVAGTALGEAVTGYEIHHGRVMHRGDPPLIAGAGPVGEGSDGGHVLGTHWHGLLENDAFRRALLARVACLAGRPGFRPAPGTRFAALRVAQLDLLGDLVAAHLDTGALLDLIEHGTPPGLPFVSPGATDH
;
A
#
# COMPACT_ATOMS: atom_id res chain seq x y z
N TRP A 1 17.00 0.37 6.30
CA TRP A 1 17.01 -1.05 5.89
C TRP A 1 17.13 -1.17 4.37
N LEU A 2 16.23 -0.62 3.57
CA LEU A 2 16.24 -0.70 2.08
C LEU A 2 17.58 -0.35 1.44
N ARG A 3 18.25 0.71 1.93
CA ARG A 3 19.59 1.11 1.43
C ARG A 3 20.65 0.11 1.80
N ARG A 4 20.66 -0.40 3.03
CA ARG A 4 21.65 -1.37 3.53
C ARG A 4 21.56 -2.74 2.85
N THR A 5 20.34 -3.15 2.44
CA THR A 5 20.12 -4.43 1.75
C THR A 5 20.33 -4.36 0.24
N GLY A 6 20.57 -3.17 -0.31
CA GLY A 6 20.69 -2.96 -1.76
C GLY A 6 19.36 -2.84 -2.52
N LEU A 7 18.24 -3.08 -1.87
CA LEU A 7 16.91 -3.00 -2.53
C LEU A 7 16.60 -1.59 -3.06
N ALA A 8 16.99 -0.54 -2.33
CA ALA A 8 16.84 0.83 -2.80
C ALA A 8 17.54 1.08 -4.15
N ALA A 9 18.79 0.56 -4.28
CA ALA A 9 19.56 0.67 -5.51
C ALA A 9 18.94 -0.13 -6.66
N ALA A 10 18.43 -1.33 -6.37
CA ALA A 10 17.77 -2.19 -7.37
C ALA A 10 16.49 -1.55 -7.89
N VAL A 11 15.61 -1.02 -7.00
CA VAL A 11 14.37 -0.32 -7.41
C VAL A 11 14.71 0.94 -8.22
N ALA A 12 15.68 1.73 -7.76
CA ALA A 12 16.09 2.94 -8.47
C ALA A 12 16.69 2.62 -9.86
N ALA A 13 17.51 1.58 -9.99
CA ALA A 13 18.04 1.14 -11.28
C ALA A 13 16.95 0.66 -12.21
N HIS A 14 15.99 -0.15 -11.71
CA HIS A 14 14.85 -0.64 -12.48
C HIS A 14 13.98 0.52 -12.99
N GLY A 15 13.61 1.49 -12.12
CA GLY A 15 12.84 2.66 -12.52
C GLY A 15 13.58 3.53 -13.54
N ARG A 16 14.86 3.84 -13.33
CA ARG A 16 15.67 4.63 -14.29
C ARG A 16 15.85 3.93 -15.65
N ALA A 17 15.80 2.61 -15.67
CA ALA A 17 15.83 1.83 -16.92
C ALA A 17 14.46 1.79 -17.64
N GLY A 18 13.43 2.52 -17.16
CA GLY A 18 12.08 2.55 -17.73
C GLY A 18 11.18 1.40 -17.27
N GLY A 19 11.64 0.59 -16.30
CA GLY A 19 10.84 -0.48 -15.72
C GLY A 19 9.67 0.06 -14.90
N PRO A 20 8.48 -0.61 -14.94
CA PRO A 20 7.31 -0.15 -14.21
C PRO A 20 7.49 -0.28 -12.70
N VAL A 21 7.16 0.78 -11.96
CA VAL A 21 7.19 0.83 -10.49
C VAL A 21 5.87 1.42 -9.99
N LEU A 22 5.30 0.81 -8.96
CA LEU A 22 4.16 1.35 -8.22
C LEU A 22 4.53 1.51 -6.74
N GLY A 23 4.47 2.74 -6.23
CA GLY A 23 4.61 3.05 -4.80
C GLY A 23 3.26 3.26 -4.14
N ILE A 24 3.02 2.60 -3.01
CA ILE A 24 1.80 2.78 -2.23
C ILE A 24 2.18 3.28 -0.83
N CYS A 25 1.53 4.35 -0.36
CA CYS A 25 1.72 4.97 0.96
C CYS A 25 3.21 5.31 1.21
N GLY A 26 3.88 4.68 2.17
CA GLY A 26 5.32 4.84 2.40
C GLY A 26 6.17 4.54 1.15
N GLY A 27 5.76 3.58 0.31
CA GLY A 27 6.38 3.30 -0.98
C GLY A 27 6.33 4.51 -1.92
N TYR A 28 5.20 5.19 -2.01
CA TYR A 28 5.05 6.42 -2.80
C TYR A 28 5.98 7.53 -2.29
N GLN A 29 6.01 7.75 -0.97
CA GLN A 29 6.88 8.74 -0.35
C GLN A 29 8.35 8.47 -0.65
N MET A 30 8.78 7.21 -0.57
CA MET A 30 10.15 6.80 -0.87
C MET A 30 10.55 7.00 -2.34
N LEU A 31 9.59 6.96 -3.29
CA LEU A 31 9.88 7.24 -4.71
C LEU A 31 10.19 8.70 -4.98
N GLY A 32 9.80 9.62 -4.10
CA GLY A 32 10.06 11.04 -4.20
C GLY A 32 11.53 11.43 -4.09
N ARG A 33 11.79 12.72 -4.13
CA ARG A 33 13.14 13.31 -3.98
C ARG A 33 13.52 13.45 -2.52
N ARG A 34 12.55 13.85 -1.66
CA ARG A 34 12.79 14.23 -0.27
C ARG A 34 11.64 13.86 0.63
N ILE A 35 11.97 13.40 1.83
CA ILE A 35 11.04 13.15 2.93
C ILE A 35 11.55 13.92 4.15
N VAL A 36 10.67 14.69 4.80
CA VAL A 36 10.94 15.36 6.08
C VAL A 36 10.03 14.74 7.14
N ASP A 37 10.60 14.03 8.10
CA ASP A 37 9.87 13.28 9.12
C ASP A 37 10.42 13.52 10.52
N ASP A 38 9.83 14.50 11.20
CA ASP A 38 10.05 14.79 12.62
C ASP A 38 8.94 14.19 13.51
N VAL A 39 8.05 13.35 12.95
CA VAL A 39 6.83 12.87 13.61
C VAL A 39 6.87 11.38 13.92
N GLU A 40 7.13 10.52 12.93
CA GLU A 40 7.12 9.07 13.12
C GLU A 40 8.54 8.54 13.40
N SER A 41 9.50 8.84 12.55
CA SER A 41 10.88 8.38 12.72
C SER A 41 11.75 9.32 13.53
N GLY A 42 11.44 10.62 13.55
CA GLY A 42 12.25 11.65 14.19
C GLY A 42 13.64 11.84 13.57
N VAL A 43 13.88 11.28 12.38
CA VAL A 43 15.19 11.33 11.70
C VAL A 43 15.40 12.67 10.98
N GLY A 44 14.35 13.46 10.84
CA GLY A 44 14.39 14.72 10.10
C GLY A 44 14.34 14.49 8.59
N GLU A 45 15.25 15.11 7.84
CA GLU A 45 15.26 15.04 6.39
C GLU A 45 16.02 13.84 5.85
N VAL A 46 15.37 13.11 4.91
CA VAL A 46 15.94 11.95 4.22
C VAL A 46 15.73 12.07 2.72
N ALA A 47 16.78 11.82 1.93
CA ALA A 47 16.64 11.73 0.48
C ALA A 47 15.81 10.50 0.09
N GLY A 48 14.84 10.66 -0.82
CA GLY A 48 14.11 9.57 -1.46
C GLY A 48 14.92 8.87 -2.56
N LEU A 49 14.22 8.13 -3.43
CA LEU A 49 14.84 7.45 -4.58
C LEU A 49 14.95 8.35 -5.83
N GLY A 50 14.26 9.50 -5.84
CA GLY A 50 14.28 10.47 -6.93
C GLY A 50 13.72 9.93 -8.25
N LEU A 51 12.70 9.07 -8.17
CA LEU A 51 12.00 8.51 -9.32
C LEU A 51 10.72 9.28 -9.67
N LEU A 52 10.18 10.06 -8.73
CA LEU A 52 9.06 10.97 -8.90
C LEU A 52 9.45 12.38 -8.46
N ASP A 53 8.89 13.39 -9.11
CA ASP A 53 9.04 14.79 -8.72
C ASP A 53 8.11 15.11 -7.54
N LEU A 54 8.47 14.58 -6.39
CA LEU A 54 7.67 14.57 -5.17
C LEU A 54 8.54 14.94 -3.95
N GLU A 55 8.00 15.80 -3.08
CA GLU A 55 8.52 16.04 -1.74
C GLU A 55 7.40 15.86 -0.72
N VAL A 56 7.71 15.19 0.38
CA VAL A 56 6.74 14.85 1.44
C VAL A 56 7.25 15.34 2.78
N GLY A 57 6.38 16.02 3.54
CA GLY A 57 6.61 16.38 4.94
C GLY A 57 5.59 15.68 5.83
N PHE A 58 6.00 15.27 7.02
CA PHE A 58 5.11 14.59 7.97
C PHE A 58 4.43 15.62 8.87
N ASP A 59 3.11 15.47 9.05
CA ASP A 59 2.26 16.26 9.93
C ASP A 59 1.91 15.44 11.18
N GLN A 60 1.83 16.07 12.35
CA GLN A 60 1.41 15.40 13.58
C GLN A 60 -0.01 14.82 13.48
N ARG A 61 -0.89 15.48 12.71
CA ARG A 61 -2.26 15.00 12.50
C ARG A 61 -2.30 13.94 11.40
N LYS A 62 -2.55 12.70 11.82
CA LYS A 62 -2.75 11.58 10.90
C LYS A 62 -3.97 11.80 10.00
N GLN A 63 -3.82 11.53 8.71
CA GLN A 63 -4.93 11.49 7.78
C GLN A 63 -5.58 10.10 7.84
N LEU A 64 -6.88 10.07 8.10
CA LEU A 64 -7.67 8.83 8.05
C LEU A 64 -9.02 9.16 7.40
N ARG A 65 -9.23 8.68 6.19
CA ARG A 65 -10.50 8.89 5.48
C ARG A 65 -10.72 7.86 4.36
N ARG A 66 -11.97 7.61 4.02
CA ARG A 66 -12.35 6.93 2.78
C ARG A 66 -12.34 7.92 1.64
N VAL A 67 -11.95 7.45 0.47
CA VAL A 67 -11.71 8.29 -0.70
C VAL A 67 -12.26 7.65 -1.97
N ALA A 68 -12.63 8.48 -2.94
CA ALA A 68 -13.09 8.06 -4.25
C ALA A 68 -12.59 9.01 -5.34
N GLY A 69 -12.38 8.50 -6.55
CA GLY A 69 -11.89 9.27 -7.68
C GLY A 69 -11.85 8.45 -8.96
N THR A 70 -11.06 8.91 -9.93
CA THR A 70 -10.86 8.22 -11.22
C THR A 70 -9.37 8.07 -11.47
N ALA A 71 -8.91 6.86 -11.80
CA ALA A 71 -7.52 6.57 -12.16
C ALA A 71 -7.46 5.63 -13.38
N LEU A 72 -6.60 5.95 -14.35
CA LEU A 72 -6.49 5.21 -15.62
C LEU A 72 -7.83 5.05 -16.36
N GLY A 73 -8.72 6.04 -16.25
CA GLY A 73 -10.06 6.01 -16.86
C GLY A 73 -11.12 5.22 -16.08
N GLU A 74 -10.77 4.61 -14.95
CA GLU A 74 -11.65 3.75 -14.16
C GLU A 74 -12.00 4.42 -12.83
N ALA A 75 -13.25 4.23 -12.38
CA ALA A 75 -13.67 4.66 -11.05
C ALA A 75 -12.93 3.86 -9.97
N VAL A 76 -12.42 4.55 -8.96
CA VAL A 76 -11.66 3.93 -7.88
C VAL A 76 -12.11 4.42 -6.52
N THR A 77 -12.03 3.53 -5.55
CA THR A 77 -12.20 3.81 -4.13
C THR A 77 -11.01 3.29 -3.35
N GLY A 78 -10.79 3.86 -2.18
CA GLY A 78 -9.71 3.45 -1.30
C GLY A 78 -9.82 4.13 0.05
N TYR A 79 -8.73 4.13 0.80
CA TYR A 79 -8.61 4.87 2.05
C TYR A 79 -7.20 5.41 2.23
N GLU A 80 -7.09 6.50 2.96
CA GLU A 80 -5.83 7.09 3.40
C GLU A 80 -5.63 6.85 4.88
N ILE A 81 -4.39 6.49 5.26
CA ILE A 81 -3.97 6.35 6.64
C ILE A 81 -2.47 6.66 6.74
N HIS A 82 -2.12 7.95 6.86
CA HIS A 82 -0.73 8.39 6.85
C HIS A 82 -0.55 9.77 7.51
N HIS A 83 0.67 10.06 7.96
CA HIS A 83 1.10 11.37 8.44
C HIS A 83 1.67 12.25 7.32
N GLY A 84 2.27 11.64 6.28
CA GLY A 84 2.89 12.36 5.19
C GLY A 84 1.93 13.26 4.43
N ARG A 85 2.39 14.47 4.09
CA ARG A 85 1.70 15.45 3.26
C ARG A 85 2.57 15.75 2.06
N VAL A 86 1.95 15.83 0.89
CA VAL A 86 2.65 16.29 -0.32
C VAL A 86 2.95 17.80 -0.16
N MET A 87 4.22 18.14 -0.10
CA MET A 87 4.71 19.51 -0.07
C MET A 87 4.95 20.04 -1.48
N HIS A 88 5.43 19.18 -2.36
CA HIS A 88 5.65 19.46 -3.78
C HIS A 88 5.33 18.24 -4.62
N ARG A 89 4.71 18.46 -5.78
CA ARG A 89 4.47 17.47 -6.83
C ARG A 89 4.56 18.11 -8.19
N GLY A 90 5.55 17.72 -9.00
CA GLY A 90 5.71 18.16 -10.38
C GLY A 90 5.05 17.21 -11.39
N ASP A 91 4.89 15.93 -11.04
CA ASP A 91 4.22 14.97 -11.90
C ASP A 91 2.70 15.15 -11.92
N PRO A 92 2.01 14.81 -13.03
CA PRO A 92 0.56 14.76 -13.07
C PRO A 92 -0.04 13.86 -11.98
N PRO A 93 -1.29 14.12 -11.52
CA PRO A 93 -1.94 13.24 -10.56
C PRO A 93 -2.27 11.88 -11.18
N LEU A 94 -2.06 10.81 -10.43
CA LEU A 94 -2.52 9.46 -10.80
C LEU A 94 -4.04 9.34 -10.69
N ILE A 95 -4.63 10.02 -9.70
CA ILE A 95 -6.07 9.94 -9.37
C ILE A 95 -6.68 11.32 -9.51
N ALA A 96 -7.62 11.46 -10.42
CA ALA A 96 -8.44 12.66 -10.59
C ALA A 96 -9.68 12.62 -9.69
N GLY A 97 -10.26 13.79 -9.38
CA GLY A 97 -11.45 13.91 -8.54
C GLY A 97 -11.21 13.75 -7.04
N ALA A 98 -9.97 13.51 -6.63
CA ALA A 98 -9.55 13.44 -5.23
C ALA A 98 -9.17 14.83 -4.68
N GLY A 99 -10.09 15.78 -4.75
CA GLY A 99 -9.82 17.18 -4.42
C GLY A 99 -9.36 18.00 -5.65
N PRO A 100 -9.05 19.29 -5.47
CA PRO A 100 -8.83 20.24 -6.57
C PRO A 100 -7.57 19.94 -7.41
N VAL A 101 -6.57 19.28 -6.83
CA VAL A 101 -5.29 18.99 -7.50
C VAL A 101 -5.08 17.49 -7.80
N GLY A 102 -6.08 16.66 -7.52
CA GLY A 102 -5.95 15.21 -7.62
C GLY A 102 -5.02 14.62 -6.55
N GLU A 103 -4.71 13.31 -6.67
CA GLU A 103 -3.87 12.59 -5.72
C GLU A 103 -2.88 11.67 -6.43
N GLY A 104 -1.77 11.35 -5.75
CA GLY A 104 -0.70 10.51 -6.29
C GLY A 104 0.08 11.18 -7.42
N SER A 105 0.98 10.44 -8.03
CA SER A 105 1.80 10.88 -9.16
C SER A 105 1.80 9.85 -10.28
N ASP A 106 1.71 10.32 -11.52
CA ASP A 106 1.88 9.52 -12.73
C ASP A 106 3.11 10.02 -13.51
N GLY A 107 4.27 9.46 -13.24
CA GLY A 107 5.53 9.71 -13.95
C GLY A 107 5.73 8.78 -15.17
N GLY A 108 4.66 8.28 -15.75
CA GLY A 108 4.71 7.39 -16.92
C GLY A 108 4.88 5.92 -16.52
N HIS A 109 6.09 5.46 -16.32
CA HIS A 109 6.38 4.10 -15.83
C HIS A 109 6.53 4.00 -14.32
N VAL A 110 6.66 5.12 -13.62
CA VAL A 110 6.67 5.19 -12.16
C VAL A 110 5.38 5.84 -11.68
N LEU A 111 4.61 5.10 -10.90
CA LEU A 111 3.32 5.53 -10.35
C LEU A 111 3.39 5.56 -8.82
N GLY A 112 2.64 6.43 -8.19
CA GLY A 112 2.56 6.45 -6.74
C GLY A 112 1.29 7.07 -6.19
N THR A 113 0.86 6.61 -5.02
CA THR A 113 -0.32 7.12 -4.32
C THR A 113 -0.25 6.84 -2.82
N HIS A 114 -0.88 7.69 -2.00
CA HIS A 114 -1.11 7.38 -0.59
C HIS A 114 -2.31 6.44 -0.39
N TRP A 115 -3.16 6.25 -1.41
CA TRP A 115 -4.38 5.45 -1.26
C TRP A 115 -4.08 3.96 -1.13
N HIS A 116 -4.58 3.38 -0.05
CA HIS A 116 -4.68 1.94 0.16
C HIS A 116 -5.95 1.39 -0.48
N GLY A 117 -5.99 0.10 -0.77
CA GLY A 117 -7.14 -0.57 -1.36
C GLY A 117 -7.33 -0.30 -2.86
N LEU A 118 -6.47 0.51 -3.50
CA LEU A 118 -6.63 0.87 -4.91
C LEU A 118 -6.68 -0.36 -5.83
N LEU A 119 -5.86 -1.37 -5.57
CA LEU A 119 -5.83 -2.63 -6.34
C LEU A 119 -7.04 -3.55 -6.09
N GLU A 120 -7.89 -3.24 -5.12
CA GLU A 120 -9.14 -3.94 -4.88
C GLU A 120 -10.22 -3.59 -5.93
N ASN A 121 -10.05 -2.46 -6.63
CA ASN A 121 -10.92 -2.05 -7.73
C ASN A 121 -10.59 -2.86 -8.99
N ASP A 122 -11.45 -3.81 -9.34
CA ASP A 122 -11.20 -4.81 -10.40
C ASP A 122 -10.89 -4.19 -11.77
N ALA A 123 -11.62 -3.14 -12.16
CA ALA A 123 -11.43 -2.47 -13.45
C ALA A 123 -10.08 -1.73 -13.48
N PHE A 124 -9.78 -0.94 -12.45
CA PHE A 124 -8.49 -0.27 -12.31
C PHE A 124 -7.32 -1.25 -12.28
N ARG A 125 -7.44 -2.34 -11.52
CA ARG A 125 -6.38 -3.36 -11.44
C ARG A 125 -6.09 -3.95 -12.82
N ARG A 126 -7.12 -4.23 -13.64
CA ARG A 126 -6.93 -4.72 -15.01
C ARG A 126 -6.28 -3.66 -15.91
N ALA A 127 -6.71 -2.41 -15.82
CA ALA A 127 -6.10 -1.31 -16.57
C ALA A 127 -4.61 -1.12 -16.21
N LEU A 128 -4.31 -1.15 -14.91
CA LEU A 128 -2.93 -1.06 -14.42
C LEU A 128 -2.06 -2.23 -14.91
N LEU A 129 -2.56 -3.47 -14.80
CA LEU A 129 -1.82 -4.65 -15.26
C LEU A 129 -1.57 -4.62 -16.78
N ALA A 130 -2.54 -4.15 -17.56
CA ALA A 130 -2.36 -3.97 -19.00
C ALA A 130 -1.29 -2.90 -19.32
N ARG A 131 -1.30 -1.77 -18.60
CA ARG A 131 -0.28 -0.72 -18.72
C ARG A 131 1.12 -1.25 -18.32
N VAL A 132 1.23 -1.93 -17.19
CA VAL A 132 2.49 -2.54 -16.74
C VAL A 132 3.01 -3.56 -17.75
N ALA A 133 2.16 -4.40 -18.30
CA ALA A 133 2.55 -5.38 -19.30
C ALA A 133 3.05 -4.70 -20.60
N CYS A 134 2.40 -3.63 -21.03
CA CYS A 134 2.86 -2.83 -22.19
C CYS A 134 4.26 -2.24 -21.93
N LEU A 135 4.46 -1.60 -20.77
CA LEU A 135 5.75 -1.03 -20.36
C LEU A 135 6.85 -2.11 -20.24
N ALA A 136 6.48 -3.30 -19.83
CA ALA A 136 7.39 -4.46 -19.73
C ALA A 136 7.61 -5.19 -21.09
N GLY A 137 7.18 -4.61 -22.20
CA GLY A 137 7.35 -5.20 -23.54
C GLY A 137 6.47 -6.43 -23.80
N ARG A 138 5.35 -6.58 -23.07
CA ARG A 138 4.39 -7.68 -23.19
C ARG A 138 2.99 -7.20 -23.64
N PRO A 139 2.85 -6.53 -24.77
CA PRO A 139 1.57 -5.92 -25.17
C PRO A 139 0.46 -6.94 -25.44
N GLY A 140 0.80 -8.23 -25.65
CA GLY A 140 -0.15 -9.33 -25.82
C GLY A 140 -0.78 -9.83 -24.52
N PHE A 141 -0.27 -9.43 -23.34
CA PHE A 141 -0.84 -9.84 -22.07
C PHE A 141 -2.26 -9.28 -21.88
N ARG A 142 -3.16 -10.14 -21.42
CA ARG A 142 -4.55 -9.76 -21.11
C ARG A 142 -4.87 -10.20 -19.68
N PRO A 143 -5.18 -9.25 -18.76
CA PRO A 143 -5.63 -9.61 -17.42
C PRO A 143 -6.92 -10.42 -17.46
N ALA A 144 -7.05 -11.40 -16.57
CA ALA A 144 -8.25 -12.23 -16.48
C ALA A 144 -9.50 -11.38 -16.22
N PRO A 145 -10.53 -11.45 -17.10
CA PRO A 145 -11.70 -10.56 -16.98
C PRO A 145 -12.61 -10.93 -15.83
N GLY A 146 -12.62 -12.19 -15.42
CA GLY A 146 -13.52 -12.74 -14.40
C GLY A 146 -13.05 -12.60 -12.96
N THR A 147 -11.81 -12.15 -12.72
CA THR A 147 -11.30 -11.99 -11.35
C THR A 147 -12.05 -10.90 -10.62
N ARG A 148 -12.66 -11.26 -9.47
CA ARG A 148 -13.38 -10.37 -8.56
C ARG A 148 -12.67 -10.39 -7.20
N PHE A 149 -11.95 -9.32 -6.85
CA PHE A 149 -11.14 -9.27 -5.61
C PHE A 149 -11.99 -9.50 -4.35
N ALA A 150 -13.14 -8.81 -4.25
CA ALA A 150 -14.01 -8.93 -3.08
C ALA A 150 -14.51 -10.38 -2.87
N ALA A 151 -14.90 -11.06 -3.95
CA ALA A 151 -15.34 -12.46 -3.87
C ALA A 151 -14.20 -13.40 -3.46
N LEU A 152 -13.00 -13.21 -4.03
CA LEU A 152 -11.82 -13.99 -3.65
C LEU A 152 -11.45 -13.78 -2.18
N ARG A 153 -11.53 -12.54 -1.68
CA ARG A 153 -11.24 -12.23 -0.27
C ARG A 153 -12.23 -12.93 0.66
N VAL A 154 -13.53 -12.89 0.34
CA VAL A 154 -14.55 -13.61 1.13
C VAL A 154 -14.25 -15.11 1.13
N ALA A 155 -14.01 -15.71 -0.03
CA ALA A 155 -13.69 -17.14 -0.11
C ALA A 155 -12.42 -17.52 0.69
N GLN A 156 -11.41 -16.65 0.75
CA GLN A 156 -10.23 -16.88 1.59
C GLN A 156 -10.54 -16.76 3.09
N LEU A 157 -11.42 -15.84 3.48
CA LEU A 157 -11.86 -15.70 4.87
C LEU A 157 -12.69 -16.91 5.31
N ASP A 158 -13.58 -17.43 4.44
CA ASP A 158 -14.34 -18.63 4.69
C ASP A 158 -13.41 -19.83 4.89
N LEU A 159 -12.41 -19.99 4.01
CA LEU A 159 -11.38 -21.04 4.15
C LEU A 159 -10.60 -20.94 5.48
N LEU A 160 -10.27 -19.73 5.92
CA LEU A 160 -9.60 -19.52 7.21
C LEU A 160 -10.56 -19.85 8.38
N GLY A 161 -11.84 -19.51 8.25
CA GLY A 161 -12.88 -19.89 9.21
C GLY A 161 -13.03 -21.40 9.35
N ASP A 162 -13.09 -22.11 8.21
CA ASP A 162 -13.13 -23.58 8.17
C ASP A 162 -11.88 -24.20 8.81
N LEU A 163 -10.70 -23.63 8.57
CA LEU A 163 -9.45 -24.07 9.21
C LEU A 163 -9.52 -23.94 10.73
N VAL A 164 -10.00 -22.82 11.24
CA VAL A 164 -10.21 -22.60 12.69
C VAL A 164 -11.20 -23.63 13.22
N ALA A 165 -12.36 -23.79 12.57
CA ALA A 165 -13.39 -24.73 13.00
C ALA A 165 -12.93 -26.18 13.01
N ALA A 166 -12.07 -26.58 12.08
CA ALA A 166 -11.58 -27.96 11.94
C ALA A 166 -10.41 -28.29 12.91
N HIS A 167 -9.62 -27.30 13.33
CA HIS A 167 -8.35 -27.53 14.02
C HIS A 167 -8.22 -26.92 15.40
N LEU A 168 -9.14 -26.04 15.81
CA LEU A 168 -9.17 -25.44 17.15
C LEU A 168 -10.38 -25.95 17.96
N ASP A 169 -10.23 -26.01 19.29
CA ASP A 169 -11.36 -26.14 20.19
C ASP A 169 -12.17 -24.84 20.22
N THR A 170 -13.18 -24.79 19.34
CA THR A 170 -14.03 -23.61 19.21
C THR A 170 -14.90 -23.36 20.42
N GLY A 171 -15.22 -24.41 21.23
CA GLY A 171 -15.91 -24.28 22.51
C GLY A 171 -15.05 -23.51 23.50
N ALA A 172 -13.80 -23.96 23.71
CA ALA A 172 -12.87 -23.26 24.57
C ALA A 172 -12.58 -21.83 24.11
N LEU A 173 -12.54 -21.58 22.80
CA LEU A 173 -12.37 -20.24 22.24
C LEU A 173 -13.55 -19.32 22.57
N LEU A 174 -14.78 -19.81 22.43
CA LEU A 174 -15.99 -19.05 22.78
C LEU A 174 -16.07 -18.80 24.29
N ASP A 175 -15.75 -19.81 25.12
CA ASP A 175 -15.68 -19.63 26.59
C ASP A 175 -14.68 -18.54 27.00
N LEU A 176 -13.52 -18.46 26.32
CA LEU A 176 -12.54 -17.39 26.55
C LEU A 176 -13.08 -16.00 26.16
N ILE A 177 -13.86 -15.92 25.08
CA ILE A 177 -14.47 -14.66 24.63
C ILE A 177 -15.56 -14.20 25.62
N GLU A 178 -16.39 -15.12 26.11
CA GLU A 178 -17.54 -14.81 26.97
C GLU A 178 -17.15 -14.58 28.42
N HIS A 179 -16.21 -15.36 28.95
CA HIS A 179 -15.88 -15.42 30.39
C HIS A 179 -14.48 -14.90 30.73
N GLY A 180 -13.66 -14.59 29.69
CA GLY A 180 -12.27 -14.21 29.86
C GLY A 180 -11.34 -15.38 30.17
N THR A 181 -10.08 -15.07 30.50
CA THR A 181 -9.06 -16.09 30.80
C THR A 181 -9.32 -16.77 32.12
N PRO A 182 -9.16 -18.10 32.23
CA PRO A 182 -9.27 -18.80 33.53
C PRO A 182 -8.21 -18.26 34.49
N PRO A 183 -8.54 -18.26 35.82
CA PRO A 183 -7.59 -17.82 36.85
C PRO A 183 -6.40 -18.77 36.91
N GLY A 184 -5.24 -18.23 37.30
CA GLY A 184 -4.04 -19.04 37.57
C GLY A 184 -3.19 -19.38 36.33
N LEU A 185 -3.44 -18.78 35.17
CA LEU A 185 -2.54 -18.92 34.02
C LEU A 185 -1.16 -18.33 34.34
N PRO A 186 -0.07 -18.97 33.91
CA PRO A 186 1.27 -18.43 34.09
C PRO A 186 1.42 -17.12 33.26
N PHE A 187 2.08 -16.14 33.88
CA PHE A 187 2.47 -14.95 33.15
C PHE A 187 3.54 -15.31 32.10
N VAL A 188 3.22 -15.12 30.83
CA VAL A 188 4.19 -15.23 29.76
C VAL A 188 4.68 -13.82 29.44
N SER A 189 5.92 -13.52 29.81
CA SER A 189 6.54 -12.25 29.40
C SER A 189 6.45 -12.07 27.89
N PRO A 190 6.13 -10.86 27.37
CA PRO A 190 6.32 -10.58 25.97
C PRO A 190 7.75 -11.00 25.62
N GLY A 191 7.91 -11.92 24.66
CA GLY A 191 9.20 -12.51 24.35
C GLY A 191 10.24 -11.42 24.12
N ALA A 192 11.39 -11.55 24.78
CA ALA A 192 12.57 -10.80 24.39
C ALA A 192 12.81 -11.13 22.92
N THR A 193 12.65 -10.15 22.06
CA THR A 193 13.09 -10.27 20.67
C THR A 193 14.61 -10.37 20.72
N ASP A 194 15.12 -11.60 20.59
CA ASP A 194 16.53 -11.81 20.33
C ASP A 194 16.87 -11.05 19.02
N HIS A 195 17.76 -10.09 19.17
CA HIS A 195 18.20 -9.17 18.12
C HIS A 195 19.12 -9.87 17.10
#